data_3a52ad57bd01575b07ee6e2ea11f81ba
#
_entry.id   3a52ad57bd01575b07ee6e2ea11f81ba
#
_cell.length_a   1.000
_cell.length_b   1.000
_cell.length_c   1.000
_cell.angle_alpha   90.00
_cell.angle_beta   90.00
_cell.angle_gamma   90.00
#
_symmetry.space_group_name_H-M   'P 1'
#
loop_
_entity.id
_entity.type
_entity.pdbx_description
1 polymer ?
#
loop_
_entity_poly.entity_id
_entity_poly.type
_entity_poly.pdbx_seq_one_letter_code
_entity_poly.pdbx_strand_id
1 'polypeptide(L)'
;MIDMPAFELLYNNKSATHDIGLHLLDARYNDTLKGESDELDITLEDTERKWMDAWYPSKGATLNFKIGIEGDAILDCGQFEIDEITVTDSPNTVSIRALSAGINSPLRTVHYQAFDDVLLEEVLQKIAADLGFTVEGKIYPLMIERVTQSETNLAFIHRLAKTYGYIVKVIGTRLVFSSLSQLKANSSIITLHRDQIHRGWQFRDQIRTVKKEAVVARQNPKTKRLVKSKSKSKDKASADKSVSRGNASTGSVADARADANLKQDNDPKATGRLSCEGNTLLIAGANFDLVGFARFDGQYMANTAAHSISRQSGYSTQIEFIGLDK
;
A
#
# COMPACT_ATOMS: atom_id res chain seq x y z
N MET A 1 -2.78 17.73 28.36
CA MET A 1 -1.35 17.61 28.02
C MET A 1 -1.29 18.01 26.56
N ILE A 2 -0.40 18.88 26.14
CA ILE A 2 -0.26 19.23 24.71
C ILE A 2 0.56 18.11 24.11
N ASP A 3 -0.01 17.36 23.19
CA ASP A 3 0.64 16.27 22.48
C ASP A 3 1.75 16.87 21.59
N MET A 4 3.01 16.64 21.96
CA MET A 4 4.12 17.14 21.16
C MET A 4 4.45 16.16 20.05
N PRO A 5 4.41 16.60 18.78
CA PRO A 5 4.81 15.78 17.65
C PRO A 5 6.27 15.36 17.77
N ALA A 6 6.57 14.11 17.52
CA ALA A 6 7.90 13.55 17.57
C ALA A 6 8.23 12.76 16.30
N PHE A 7 9.47 12.82 15.86
CA PHE A 7 10.00 11.98 14.79
C PHE A 7 11.43 11.58 15.07
N GLU A 8 11.84 10.46 14.51
CA GLU A 8 13.24 10.02 14.43
C GLU A 8 13.62 9.85 12.97
N LEU A 9 14.77 10.36 12.59
CA LEU A 9 15.33 10.18 11.26
C LEU A 9 16.79 9.74 11.34
N LEU A 10 17.10 8.62 10.68
CA LEU A 10 18.48 8.18 10.49
C LEU A 10 18.85 8.34 9.03
N TYR A 11 19.98 8.95 8.75
CA TYR A 11 20.61 9.04 7.43
C TYR A 11 21.80 8.09 7.39
N ASN A 12 21.76 7.07 6.50
CA ASN A 12 22.77 6.02 6.43
C ASN A 12 23.08 5.41 7.83
N ASN A 13 22.02 5.10 8.59
CA ASN A 13 22.05 4.56 9.96
C ASN A 13 22.69 5.49 11.02
N LYS A 14 22.89 6.77 10.72
CA LYS A 14 23.33 7.79 11.68
C LYS A 14 22.19 8.74 11.99
N SER A 15 22.03 9.10 13.27
CA SER A 15 20.97 10.03 13.67
C SER A 15 21.16 11.38 13.01
N ALA A 16 20.13 11.83 12.30
CA ALA A 16 20.03 13.15 11.68
C ALA A 16 18.81 13.93 12.23
N THR A 17 18.12 13.38 13.22
CA THR A 17 16.88 13.93 13.78
C THR A 17 17.05 15.37 14.23
N HIS A 18 18.10 15.68 14.99
CA HIS A 18 18.34 17.03 15.51
C HIS A 18 18.64 18.03 14.39
N ASP A 19 19.58 17.69 13.49
CA ASP A 19 20.03 18.58 12.43
C ASP A 19 18.90 18.88 11.44
N ILE A 20 18.16 17.86 11.06
CA ILE A 20 16.99 18.00 10.18
C ILE A 20 15.85 18.71 10.90
N GLY A 21 15.60 18.43 12.16
CA GLY A 21 14.52 19.05 12.95
C GLY A 21 14.59 20.56 13.02
N LEU A 22 15.78 21.14 13.05
CA LEU A 22 15.99 22.60 13.03
C LEU A 22 15.51 23.27 11.72
N HIS A 23 15.58 22.54 10.60
CA HIS A 23 15.24 23.03 9.27
C HIS A 23 13.93 22.43 8.72
N LEU A 24 13.31 21.49 9.42
CA LEU A 24 12.12 20.79 8.96
C LEU A 24 10.94 21.75 8.80
N LEU A 25 10.37 21.79 7.60
CA LEU A 25 9.10 22.45 7.31
C LEU A 25 7.97 21.42 7.35
N ASP A 26 8.16 20.27 6.68
CA ASP A 26 7.20 19.17 6.60
C ASP A 26 7.94 17.86 6.36
N ALA A 27 7.45 16.80 7.00
CA ALA A 27 7.79 15.42 6.66
C ALA A 27 6.51 14.62 6.52
N ARG A 28 6.35 13.93 5.40
CA ARG A 28 5.16 13.17 5.07
C ARG A 28 5.51 11.73 4.68
N TYR A 29 4.96 10.79 5.40
CA TYR A 29 5.00 9.36 5.08
C TYR A 29 3.68 8.94 4.46
N ASN A 30 3.73 8.42 3.24
CA ASN A 30 2.58 7.89 2.52
C ASN A 30 2.66 6.35 2.54
N ASP A 31 1.78 5.74 3.31
CA ASP A 31 1.60 4.29 3.42
C ASP A 31 0.49 3.85 2.47
N THR A 32 0.80 2.97 1.51
CA THR A 32 -0.15 2.50 0.50
C THR A 32 -0.40 1.00 0.59
N LEU A 33 -1.67 0.60 0.46
CA LEU A 33 -2.03 -0.82 0.51
C LEU A 33 -1.77 -1.52 -0.82
N LYS A 34 -1.96 -0.84 -1.95
CA LYS A 34 -1.98 -1.46 -3.28
C LYS A 34 -0.99 -0.79 -4.23
N GLY A 35 -0.02 -1.56 -4.67
CA GLY A 35 0.59 -1.41 -5.98
C GLY A 35 1.86 -0.59 -6.09
N GLU A 36 2.17 0.28 -5.15
CA GLU A 36 3.36 1.14 -5.21
C GLU A 36 4.20 1.03 -3.94
N SER A 37 5.42 1.54 -4.01
CA SER A 37 6.27 1.68 -2.82
C SER A 37 5.66 2.70 -1.88
N ASP A 38 5.82 2.49 -0.58
CA ASP A 38 5.61 3.55 0.38
C ASP A 38 6.61 4.68 0.13
N GLU A 39 6.23 5.89 0.44
CA GLU A 39 6.96 7.10 0.06
C GLU A 39 7.17 7.99 1.27
N LEU A 40 8.36 8.58 1.36
CA LEU A 40 8.72 9.57 2.36
C LEU A 40 9.15 10.86 1.66
N ASP A 41 8.41 11.95 1.90
CA ASP A 41 8.73 13.27 1.44
C ASP A 41 9.16 14.13 2.63
N ILE A 42 10.32 14.79 2.54
CA ILE A 42 10.84 15.69 3.56
C ILE A 42 11.14 17.02 2.91
N THR A 43 10.57 18.10 3.44
CA THR A 43 10.86 19.47 2.98
C THR A 43 11.58 20.25 4.07
N LEU A 44 12.74 20.78 3.71
CA LEU A 44 13.63 21.53 4.60
C LEU A 44 13.75 23.00 4.15
N GLU A 45 13.78 23.89 5.11
CA GLU A 45 14.16 25.30 4.90
C GLU A 45 15.67 25.39 4.63
N ASP A 46 16.06 26.14 3.58
CA ASP A 46 17.46 26.27 3.18
C ASP A 46 17.87 27.74 2.99
N THR A 47 17.50 28.61 3.93
CA THR A 47 17.84 30.03 3.91
C THR A 47 19.35 30.28 3.91
N GLU A 48 20.13 29.43 4.54
CA GLU A 48 21.59 29.47 4.58
C GLU A 48 22.29 28.76 3.42
N ARG A 49 21.51 28.12 2.51
CA ARG A 49 22.00 27.33 1.36
C ARG A 49 22.91 26.17 1.71
N LYS A 50 22.81 25.63 2.93
CA LYS A 50 23.59 24.49 3.39
C LYS A 50 23.17 23.18 2.72
N TRP A 51 21.85 22.99 2.57
CA TRP A 51 21.28 21.78 1.99
C TRP A 51 21.49 21.67 0.48
N MET A 52 21.70 22.77 -0.21
CA MET A 52 22.04 22.77 -1.63
C MET A 52 23.56 22.70 -1.88
N ASP A 53 24.40 22.75 -0.85
CA ASP A 53 25.86 22.73 -0.95
C ASP A 53 26.48 21.68 -0.01
N ALA A 54 27.01 22.07 1.15
CA ALA A 54 27.80 21.21 2.03
C ALA A 54 27.01 20.02 2.63
N TRP A 55 25.70 20.19 2.82
CA TRP A 55 24.80 19.17 3.38
C TRP A 55 23.92 18.53 2.32
N TYR A 56 24.29 18.65 1.04
CA TYR A 56 23.50 18.08 -0.05
C TYR A 56 23.39 16.55 0.09
N PRO A 57 22.17 15.99 0.20
CA PRO A 57 22.00 14.55 0.40
C PRO A 57 22.44 13.75 -0.83
N SER A 58 22.98 12.57 -0.62
CA SER A 58 23.35 11.68 -1.72
C SER A 58 22.14 10.90 -2.22
N LYS A 59 21.91 10.87 -3.54
CA LYS A 59 20.92 9.97 -4.14
C LYS A 59 21.28 8.51 -3.85
N GLY A 60 20.28 7.69 -3.52
CA GLY A 60 20.46 6.31 -3.11
C GLY A 60 20.95 6.15 -1.66
N ALA A 61 21.12 7.24 -0.89
CA ALA A 61 21.31 7.14 0.56
C ALA A 61 20.05 6.62 1.24
N THR A 62 20.25 5.91 2.35
CA THR A 62 19.13 5.32 3.12
C THR A 62 18.64 6.26 4.20
N LEU A 63 17.32 6.34 4.33
CA LEU A 63 16.61 7.01 5.41
C LEU A 63 15.81 5.98 6.20
N ASN A 64 15.93 5.97 7.53
CA ASN A 64 14.98 5.27 8.40
C ASN A 64 14.15 6.33 9.13
N PHE A 65 12.85 6.24 9.03
CA PHE A 65 11.93 7.26 9.53
C PHE A 65 10.92 6.67 10.51
N LYS A 66 10.70 7.38 11.61
CA LYS A 66 9.64 7.09 12.58
C LYS A 66 8.90 8.37 12.91
N ILE A 67 7.59 8.27 13.14
CA ILE A 67 6.71 9.39 13.43
C ILE A 67 5.72 9.05 14.54
N GLY A 68 5.39 10.01 15.40
CA GLY A 68 4.44 9.82 16.48
C GLY A 68 4.28 11.04 17.37
N ILE A 69 3.95 10.78 18.61
CA ILE A 69 3.76 11.77 19.68
C ILE A 69 4.75 11.45 20.80
N GLU A 70 5.37 12.46 21.37
CA GLU A 70 6.31 12.30 22.47
C GLU A 70 5.64 11.65 23.68
N GLY A 71 6.23 10.55 24.18
CA GLY A 71 5.69 9.79 25.31
C GLY A 71 4.57 8.81 24.96
N ASP A 72 4.20 8.68 23.69
CA ASP A 72 3.21 7.71 23.19
C ASP A 72 3.85 6.75 22.16
N ALA A 73 3.04 5.90 21.55
CA ALA A 73 3.48 4.97 20.53
C ALA A 73 4.04 5.70 19.29
N ILE A 74 5.20 5.28 18.82
CA ILE A 74 5.85 5.78 17.62
C ILE A 74 5.67 4.75 16.49
N LEU A 75 5.18 5.20 15.35
CA LEU A 75 5.08 4.41 14.12
C LEU A 75 6.46 4.31 13.46
N ASP A 76 6.96 3.10 13.31
CA ASP A 76 8.13 2.81 12.49
C ASP A 76 7.71 2.71 11.02
N CYS A 77 8.05 3.72 10.24
CA CYS A 77 7.71 3.78 8.82
C CYS A 77 8.66 2.94 7.95
N GLY A 78 9.77 2.46 8.52
CA GLY A 78 10.75 1.62 7.84
C GLY A 78 11.87 2.38 7.16
N GLN A 79 12.50 1.71 6.19
CA GLN A 79 13.65 2.20 5.45
C GLN A 79 13.26 2.64 4.05
N PHE A 80 13.85 3.76 3.61
CA PHE A 80 13.64 4.38 2.30
C PHE A 80 14.99 4.66 1.64
N GLU A 81 15.04 4.70 0.31
CA GLU A 81 16.18 5.19 -0.46
C GLU A 81 15.82 6.51 -1.15
N ILE A 82 16.73 7.49 -1.08
CA ILE A 82 16.52 8.80 -1.70
C ILE A 82 16.50 8.65 -3.22
N ASP A 83 15.36 9.00 -3.82
CA ASP A 83 15.11 8.96 -5.26
C ASP A 83 15.34 10.32 -5.92
N GLU A 84 14.72 11.35 -5.36
CA GLU A 84 14.70 12.68 -5.94
C GLU A 84 15.04 13.76 -4.90
N ILE A 85 15.78 14.78 -5.33
CA ILE A 85 16.06 15.95 -4.53
C ILE A 85 15.73 17.16 -5.39
N THR A 86 14.81 17.99 -4.90
CA THR A 86 14.38 19.22 -5.57
C THR A 86 14.81 20.41 -4.74
N VAL A 87 15.47 21.37 -5.36
CA VAL A 87 15.87 22.65 -4.76
C VAL A 87 15.04 23.76 -5.35
N THR A 88 14.46 24.59 -4.50
CA THR A 88 13.59 25.71 -4.88
C THR A 88 14.12 27.00 -4.23
N ASP A 89 14.09 28.13 -4.97
CA ASP A 89 14.66 29.39 -4.49
C ASP A 89 13.65 30.36 -3.86
N SER A 90 12.36 30.18 -4.11
CA SER A 90 11.35 31.11 -3.59
C SER A 90 10.07 30.37 -3.14
N PRO A 91 10.00 29.94 -1.88
CA PRO A 91 10.99 30.05 -0.78
C PRO A 91 12.21 29.13 -0.98
N ASN A 92 13.34 29.47 -0.33
CA ASN A 92 14.53 28.62 -0.34
C ASN A 92 14.26 27.32 0.41
N THR A 93 14.04 26.24 -0.31
CA THR A 93 13.74 24.93 0.25
C THR A 93 14.45 23.81 -0.50
N VAL A 94 14.73 22.73 0.20
CA VAL A 94 15.15 21.46 -0.38
C VAL A 94 14.13 20.40 -0.01
N SER A 95 13.55 19.77 -1.03
CA SER A 95 12.63 18.65 -0.87
C SER A 95 13.34 17.34 -1.24
N ILE A 96 13.24 16.37 -0.37
CA ILE A 96 13.83 15.03 -0.52
C ILE A 96 12.67 14.04 -0.62
N ARG A 97 12.63 13.29 -1.72
CA ARG A 97 11.70 12.18 -1.92
C ARG A 97 12.45 10.87 -1.85
N ALA A 98 11.93 9.95 -1.04
CA ALA A 98 12.52 8.64 -0.85
C ALA A 98 11.44 7.53 -0.92
N LEU A 99 11.83 6.35 -1.43
CA LEU A 99 10.94 5.23 -1.70
C LEU A 99 11.35 3.99 -0.91
N SER A 100 10.37 3.24 -0.38
CA SER A 100 10.62 2.02 0.38
C SER A 100 11.16 0.86 -0.48
N ALA A 101 10.77 0.78 -1.75
CA ALA A 101 11.37 -0.13 -2.73
C ALA A 101 12.53 0.59 -3.41
N GLY A 102 13.71 0.42 -2.87
CA GLY A 102 14.91 1.14 -3.26
C GLY A 102 15.23 1.10 -4.76
N ILE A 103 15.83 2.17 -5.26
CA ILE A 103 16.19 2.35 -6.66
C ILE A 103 17.34 1.44 -7.07
N ASN A 104 18.26 1.20 -6.13
CA ASN A 104 19.41 0.31 -6.31
C ASN A 104 19.03 -1.17 -6.17
N SER A 105 17.77 -1.47 -5.89
CA SER A 105 17.30 -2.83 -5.71
C SER A 105 17.20 -3.59 -7.03
N PRO A 106 17.69 -4.85 -7.10
CA PRO A 106 17.46 -5.75 -8.22
C PRO A 106 15.99 -5.97 -8.58
N LEU A 107 15.07 -5.55 -7.72
CA LEU A 107 13.61 -5.59 -7.96
C LEU A 107 13.19 -4.90 -9.25
N ARG A 108 13.93 -3.90 -9.72
CA ARG A 108 13.62 -3.10 -10.91
C ARG A 108 14.24 -3.62 -12.21
N THR A 109 15.06 -4.67 -12.14
CA THR A 109 15.62 -5.29 -13.35
C THR A 109 14.55 -6.11 -14.07
N VAL A 110 14.45 -5.94 -15.39
CA VAL A 110 13.53 -6.73 -16.23
C VAL A 110 14.07 -8.14 -16.42
N HIS A 111 13.24 -9.14 -16.18
CA HIS A 111 13.57 -10.55 -16.36
C HIS A 111 12.62 -11.20 -17.37
N TYR A 112 13.14 -12.16 -18.13
CA TYR A 112 12.38 -12.96 -19.07
C TYR A 112 12.50 -14.43 -18.67
N GLN A 113 11.47 -14.95 -18.01
CA GLN A 113 11.43 -16.34 -17.55
C GLN A 113 10.00 -16.89 -17.54
N ALA A 114 9.90 -18.22 -17.54
CA ALA A 114 8.63 -18.91 -17.42
C ALA A 114 8.68 -19.89 -16.27
N PHE A 115 7.56 -20.03 -15.60
CA PHE A 115 7.33 -21.00 -14.53
C PHE A 115 6.19 -21.92 -14.97
N ASP A 116 6.45 -23.21 -14.98
CA ASP A 116 5.50 -24.23 -15.41
C ASP A 116 5.24 -25.21 -14.27
N ASP A 117 3.96 -25.59 -14.06
CA ASP A 117 3.49 -26.57 -13.08
C ASP A 117 4.07 -26.35 -11.66
N VAL A 118 3.93 -25.13 -11.14
CA VAL A 118 4.59 -24.65 -9.90
C VAL A 118 3.56 -24.05 -8.95
N LEU A 119 3.81 -24.13 -7.65
CA LEU A 119 3.00 -23.42 -6.65
C LEU A 119 3.28 -21.90 -6.69
N LEU A 120 2.25 -21.08 -6.47
CA LEU A 120 2.39 -19.63 -6.36
C LEU A 120 3.47 -19.26 -5.33
N GLU A 121 3.48 -19.92 -4.19
CA GLU A 121 4.45 -19.69 -3.13
C GLU A 121 5.89 -19.96 -3.59
N GLU A 122 6.11 -21.04 -4.35
CA GLU A 122 7.44 -21.39 -4.87
C GLU A 122 7.96 -20.34 -5.87
N VAL A 123 7.07 -19.79 -6.71
CA VAL A 123 7.44 -18.68 -7.62
C VAL A 123 7.91 -17.47 -6.81
N LEU A 124 7.17 -17.11 -5.77
CA LEU A 124 7.48 -15.94 -4.94
C LEU A 124 8.76 -16.16 -4.12
N GLN A 125 8.94 -17.36 -3.55
CA GLN A 125 10.15 -17.73 -2.81
C GLN A 125 11.40 -17.72 -3.70
N LYS A 126 11.27 -18.22 -4.94
CA LYS A 126 12.38 -18.18 -5.90
C LYS A 126 12.80 -16.74 -6.22
N ILE A 127 11.84 -15.87 -6.52
CA ILE A 127 12.14 -14.47 -6.81
C ILE A 127 12.76 -13.77 -5.60
N ALA A 128 12.22 -14.03 -4.40
CA ALA A 128 12.75 -13.48 -3.16
C ALA A 128 14.18 -13.95 -2.92
N ALA A 129 14.46 -15.26 -3.10
CA ALA A 129 15.80 -15.82 -2.95
C ALA A 129 16.81 -15.19 -3.94
N ASP A 130 16.42 -15.02 -5.21
CA ASP A 130 17.25 -14.38 -6.24
C ASP A 130 17.59 -12.91 -5.88
N LEU A 131 16.77 -12.28 -5.05
CA LEU A 131 16.95 -10.91 -4.56
C LEU A 131 17.63 -10.82 -3.18
N GLY A 132 17.85 -11.94 -2.51
CA GLY A 132 18.29 -11.98 -1.11
C GLY A 132 17.21 -11.54 -0.12
N PHE A 133 15.93 -11.67 -0.50
CA PHE A 133 14.78 -11.29 0.29
C PHE A 133 14.13 -12.50 0.95
N THR A 134 13.37 -12.27 2.01
CA THR A 134 12.51 -13.27 2.66
C THR A 134 11.05 -13.01 2.32
N VAL A 135 10.27 -14.10 2.20
CA VAL A 135 8.81 -14.04 2.03
C VAL A 135 8.14 -14.24 3.37
N GLU A 136 7.30 -13.30 3.76
CA GLU A 136 6.48 -13.36 4.97
C GLU A 136 4.99 -13.36 4.62
N GLY A 137 4.19 -14.01 5.44
CA GLY A 137 2.74 -14.09 5.28
C GLY A 137 2.26 -15.47 4.87
N LYS A 138 0.93 -15.63 4.85
CA LYS A 138 0.31 -16.90 4.50
C LYS A 138 -0.15 -16.89 3.05
N ILE A 139 0.51 -17.69 2.23
CA ILE A 139 0.14 -17.91 0.83
C ILE A 139 -0.57 -19.26 0.76
N TYR A 140 -1.80 -19.28 0.24
CA TYR A 140 -2.52 -20.52 0.07
C TYR A 140 -1.92 -21.36 -1.07
N PRO A 141 -1.85 -22.69 -0.95
CA PRO A 141 -1.31 -23.55 -2.00
C PRO A 141 -2.17 -23.43 -3.26
N LEU A 142 -1.61 -22.81 -4.28
CA LEU A 142 -2.26 -22.62 -5.58
C LEU A 142 -1.32 -23.06 -6.69
N MET A 143 -1.67 -24.14 -7.39
CA MET A 143 -0.89 -24.67 -8.49
C MET A 143 -1.10 -23.83 -9.75
N ILE A 144 -0.03 -23.27 -10.29
CA ILE A 144 -0.01 -22.51 -11.53
C ILE A 144 0.58 -23.38 -12.63
N GLU A 145 -0.21 -23.66 -13.68
CA GLU A 145 0.27 -24.48 -14.81
C GLU A 145 1.36 -23.75 -15.61
N ARG A 146 1.15 -22.47 -15.87
CA ARG A 146 2.16 -21.62 -16.53
C ARG A 146 1.95 -20.16 -16.22
N VAL A 147 3.03 -19.49 -15.86
CA VAL A 147 3.12 -18.03 -15.77
C VAL A 147 4.45 -17.56 -16.35
N THR A 148 4.40 -16.49 -17.11
CA THR A 148 5.58 -15.87 -17.73
C THR A 148 5.83 -14.52 -17.12
N GLN A 149 7.10 -14.20 -16.89
CA GLN A 149 7.58 -12.89 -16.52
C GLN A 149 8.25 -12.24 -17.75
N SER A 150 7.89 -11.01 -18.05
CA SER A 150 8.53 -10.16 -19.05
C SER A 150 8.57 -8.72 -18.56
N GLU A 151 8.83 -8.56 -17.28
CA GLU A 151 8.75 -7.32 -16.53
C GLU A 151 9.74 -7.36 -15.37
N THR A 152 9.84 -6.28 -14.60
CA THR A 152 10.68 -6.25 -13.40
C THR A 152 10.15 -7.20 -12.33
N ASN A 153 11.02 -7.67 -11.45
CA ASN A 153 10.62 -8.54 -10.34
C ASN A 153 9.51 -7.91 -9.49
N LEU A 154 9.59 -6.63 -9.20
CA LEU A 154 8.58 -5.92 -8.42
C LEU A 154 7.22 -5.90 -9.14
N ALA A 155 7.20 -5.53 -10.43
CA ALA A 155 5.97 -5.51 -11.22
C ALA A 155 5.34 -6.91 -11.33
N PHE A 156 6.18 -7.94 -11.50
CA PHE A 156 5.72 -9.33 -11.56
C PHE A 156 5.08 -9.80 -10.26
N ILE A 157 5.74 -9.53 -9.12
CA ILE A 157 5.20 -9.84 -7.79
C ILE A 157 3.84 -9.15 -7.57
N HIS A 158 3.76 -7.85 -7.88
CA HIS A 158 2.50 -7.09 -7.76
C HIS A 158 1.40 -7.65 -8.69
N ARG A 159 1.75 -8.02 -9.93
CA ARG A 159 0.80 -8.64 -10.87
C ARG A 159 0.29 -9.98 -10.35
N LEU A 160 1.17 -10.83 -9.79
CA LEU A 160 0.75 -12.10 -9.19
C LEU A 160 -0.14 -11.86 -7.97
N ALA A 161 0.26 -10.99 -7.05
CA ALA A 161 -0.52 -10.63 -5.89
C ALA A 161 -1.93 -10.16 -6.30
N LYS A 162 -2.01 -9.17 -7.19
CA LYS A 162 -3.28 -8.67 -7.72
C LYS A 162 -4.13 -9.76 -8.37
N THR A 163 -3.52 -10.63 -9.17
CA THR A 163 -4.21 -11.69 -9.90
C THR A 163 -4.89 -12.69 -8.96
N TYR A 164 -4.30 -12.95 -7.81
CA TYR A 164 -4.75 -13.97 -6.85
C TYR A 164 -5.34 -13.40 -5.55
N GLY A 165 -5.57 -12.09 -5.51
CA GLY A 165 -6.25 -11.45 -4.37
C GLY A 165 -5.36 -11.23 -3.15
N TYR A 166 -4.06 -11.13 -3.36
CA TYR A 166 -3.09 -10.75 -2.35
C TYR A 166 -2.69 -9.29 -2.47
N ILE A 167 -2.15 -8.79 -1.39
CA ILE A 167 -1.41 -7.54 -1.28
C ILE A 167 0.03 -7.90 -0.97
N VAL A 168 0.96 -7.16 -1.51
CA VAL A 168 2.37 -7.31 -1.20
C VAL A 168 2.96 -5.95 -0.85
N LYS A 169 3.76 -5.93 0.23
CA LYS A 169 4.59 -4.81 0.62
C LYS A 169 6.05 -5.22 0.67
N VAL A 170 6.91 -4.33 0.25
CA VAL A 170 8.36 -4.46 0.40
C VAL A 170 8.77 -3.66 1.63
N ILE A 171 9.32 -4.34 2.64
CA ILE A 171 9.79 -3.72 3.89
C ILE A 171 11.27 -4.12 4.07
N GLY A 172 12.18 -3.23 3.69
CA GLY A 172 13.61 -3.56 3.65
C GLY A 172 13.88 -4.74 2.72
N THR A 173 14.35 -5.87 3.26
CA THR A 173 14.59 -7.12 2.53
C THR A 173 13.48 -8.16 2.69
N ARG A 174 12.27 -7.75 3.08
CA ARG A 174 11.12 -8.64 3.28
C ARG A 174 10.01 -8.33 2.30
N LEU A 175 9.45 -9.38 1.71
CA LEU A 175 8.22 -9.34 0.90
C LEU A 175 7.07 -9.85 1.76
N VAL A 176 6.24 -8.94 2.24
CA VAL A 176 5.10 -9.27 3.11
C VAL A 176 3.85 -9.45 2.26
N PHE A 177 3.33 -10.69 2.25
CA PHE A 177 2.09 -11.05 1.54
C PHE A 177 0.91 -11.16 2.51
N SER A 178 -0.17 -10.48 2.19
CA SER A 178 -1.41 -10.54 2.95
C SER A 178 -2.59 -10.81 2.03
N SER A 179 -3.47 -11.74 2.42
CA SER A 179 -4.72 -11.93 1.69
C SER A 179 -5.65 -10.74 1.94
N LEU A 180 -6.09 -10.07 0.88
CA LEU A 180 -7.02 -8.95 0.96
C LEU A 180 -8.31 -9.34 1.70
N SER A 181 -8.79 -10.56 1.49
CA SER A 181 -10.00 -11.05 2.17
C SER A 181 -9.78 -11.25 3.67
N GLN A 182 -8.58 -11.64 4.10
CA GLN A 182 -8.26 -11.75 5.53
C GLN A 182 -8.12 -10.38 6.17
N LEU A 183 -7.44 -9.43 5.51
CA LEU A 183 -7.34 -8.05 5.99
C LEU A 183 -8.73 -7.45 6.22
N LYS A 184 -9.64 -7.62 5.27
CA LYS A 184 -11.03 -7.14 5.39
C LYS A 184 -11.84 -7.82 6.49
N ALA A 185 -11.48 -9.06 6.87
CA ALA A 185 -12.16 -9.82 7.91
C ALA A 185 -11.62 -9.56 9.32
N ASN A 186 -10.52 -8.81 9.45
CA ASN A 186 -9.98 -8.43 10.74
C ASN A 186 -10.95 -7.50 11.48
N SER A 187 -10.92 -7.54 12.81
CA SER A 187 -11.66 -6.59 13.64
C SER A 187 -11.08 -5.18 13.51
N SER A 188 -11.92 -4.17 13.72
CA SER A 188 -11.48 -2.79 13.80
C SER A 188 -10.52 -2.61 14.98
N ILE A 189 -9.43 -1.88 14.73
CA ILE A 189 -8.40 -1.57 15.74
C ILE A 189 -8.72 -0.29 16.51
N ILE A 190 -9.56 0.58 15.95
CA ILE A 190 -9.94 1.86 16.53
C ILE A 190 -11.34 2.26 16.05
N THR A 191 -12.04 3.02 16.88
CA THR A 191 -13.27 3.73 16.51
C THR A 191 -12.99 5.23 16.44
N LEU A 192 -13.32 5.84 15.31
CA LEU A 192 -13.19 7.28 15.09
C LEU A 192 -14.56 7.95 15.19
N HIS A 193 -14.67 8.89 16.10
CA HIS A 193 -15.86 9.70 16.27
C HIS A 193 -15.78 10.98 15.42
N ARG A 194 -16.94 11.49 14.98
CA ARG A 194 -17.01 12.65 14.09
C ARG A 194 -16.31 13.90 14.65
N ASP A 195 -16.33 14.11 15.94
CA ASP A 195 -15.68 15.24 16.61
C ASP A 195 -14.14 15.17 16.60
N GLN A 196 -13.58 13.97 16.37
CA GLN A 196 -12.14 13.74 16.21
C GLN A 196 -11.68 13.98 14.76
N ILE A 197 -12.60 14.16 13.82
CA ILE A 197 -12.30 14.28 12.38
C ILE A 197 -12.28 15.74 11.97
N HIS A 198 -11.22 16.16 11.31
CA HIS A 198 -11.07 17.49 10.78
C HIS A 198 -12.10 17.78 9.68
N ARG A 199 -12.42 19.05 9.45
CA ARG A 199 -13.32 19.46 8.37
C ARG A 199 -12.72 19.11 7.01
N GLY A 200 -13.58 18.80 6.02
CA GLY A 200 -13.14 18.45 4.65
C GLY A 200 -13.16 16.97 4.34
N TRP A 201 -13.74 16.15 5.24
CA TRP A 201 -13.98 14.73 4.95
C TRP A 201 -14.95 14.55 3.77
N GLN A 202 -14.84 13.44 3.07
CA GLN A 202 -15.68 13.11 1.94
C GLN A 202 -16.01 11.61 1.95
N PHE A 203 -17.30 11.30 1.73
CA PHE A 203 -17.75 9.95 1.41
C PHE A 203 -18.27 9.90 -0.02
N ARG A 204 -18.07 8.78 -0.66
CA ARG A 204 -18.55 8.48 -2.00
C ARG A 204 -19.22 7.12 -1.99
N ASP A 205 -20.51 7.08 -2.32
CA ASP A 205 -21.31 5.86 -2.48
C ASP A 205 -21.72 5.76 -3.94
N GLN A 206 -21.33 4.69 -4.64
CA GLN A 206 -21.54 4.57 -6.08
C GLN A 206 -21.88 3.13 -6.51
N ILE A 207 -22.78 3.02 -7.47
CA ILE A 207 -23.22 1.74 -8.05
C ILE A 207 -22.49 1.43 -9.37
N ARG A 208 -21.96 2.42 -10.06
CA ARG A 208 -21.42 2.29 -11.43
C ARG A 208 -20.38 1.19 -11.59
N THR A 209 -19.56 0.95 -10.58
CA THR A 209 -18.47 -0.05 -10.60
C THR A 209 -18.88 -1.40 -10.04
N VAL A 210 -20.04 -1.49 -9.38
CA VAL A 210 -20.47 -2.73 -8.72
C VAL A 210 -20.83 -3.79 -9.75
N LYS A 211 -20.21 -4.97 -9.64
CA LYS A 211 -20.47 -6.14 -10.46
C LYS A 211 -21.19 -7.20 -9.63
N LYS A 212 -22.24 -7.77 -10.23
CA LYS A 212 -22.99 -8.86 -9.64
C LYS A 212 -22.26 -10.20 -9.71
N GLU A 213 -21.50 -10.38 -10.78
CA GLU A 213 -20.83 -11.66 -11.08
C GLU A 213 -19.51 -11.40 -11.78
N ALA A 214 -18.45 -12.11 -11.36
CA ALA A 214 -17.22 -12.21 -12.13
C ALA A 214 -17.12 -13.62 -12.73
N VAL A 215 -16.81 -13.68 -14.01
CA VAL A 215 -16.66 -14.93 -14.76
C VAL A 215 -15.24 -14.98 -15.30
N VAL A 216 -14.50 -16.02 -14.96
CA VAL A 216 -13.22 -16.34 -15.58
C VAL A 216 -13.46 -17.52 -16.53
N ALA A 217 -13.19 -17.31 -17.81
CA ALA A 217 -13.38 -18.33 -18.83
C ALA A 217 -12.05 -18.64 -19.54
N ARG A 218 -11.73 -19.92 -19.66
CA ARG A 218 -10.56 -20.41 -20.39
C ARG A 218 -10.86 -21.70 -21.12
N GLN A 219 -10.27 -21.86 -22.30
CA GLN A 219 -10.25 -23.14 -22.98
C GLN A 219 -9.01 -23.93 -22.53
N ASN A 220 -9.20 -25.12 -22.00
CA ASN A 220 -8.09 -26.03 -21.67
C ASN A 220 -7.43 -26.48 -22.99
N PRO A 221 -6.12 -26.21 -23.20
CA PRO A 221 -5.47 -26.52 -24.47
C PRO A 221 -5.36 -28.02 -24.73
N LYS A 222 -5.28 -28.86 -23.72
CA LYS A 222 -5.19 -30.33 -23.82
C LYS A 222 -6.55 -30.97 -24.12
N THR A 223 -7.60 -30.56 -23.42
CA THR A 223 -8.93 -31.18 -23.53
C THR A 223 -9.88 -30.39 -24.43
N LYS A 224 -9.49 -29.19 -24.89
CA LYS A 224 -10.31 -28.22 -25.65
C LYS A 224 -11.64 -27.84 -24.96
N ARG A 225 -11.84 -28.25 -23.73
CA ARG A 225 -13.03 -27.89 -22.92
C ARG A 225 -12.92 -26.49 -22.37
N LEU A 226 -14.05 -25.81 -22.32
CA LEU A 226 -14.15 -24.48 -21.70
C LEU A 226 -14.32 -24.64 -20.19
N VAL A 227 -13.32 -24.21 -19.43
CA VAL A 227 -13.37 -24.08 -17.96
C VAL A 227 -13.94 -22.71 -17.64
N LYS A 228 -15.04 -22.67 -16.92
CA LYS A 228 -15.67 -21.43 -16.44
C LYS A 228 -15.76 -21.48 -14.93
N SER A 229 -15.26 -20.45 -14.29
CA SER A 229 -15.51 -20.20 -12.88
C SER A 229 -16.30 -18.90 -12.70
N LYS A 230 -17.15 -18.86 -11.69
CA LYS A 230 -18.06 -17.77 -11.42
C LYS A 230 -18.02 -17.44 -9.94
N SER A 231 -17.70 -16.19 -9.62
CA SER A 231 -17.94 -15.62 -8.30
C SER A 231 -19.14 -14.67 -8.36
N LYS A 232 -19.99 -14.72 -7.34
CA LYS A 232 -21.22 -13.91 -7.26
C LYS A 232 -21.17 -13.02 -6.04
N SER A 233 -21.52 -11.74 -6.24
CA SER A 233 -21.78 -10.82 -5.15
C SER A 233 -23.15 -11.07 -4.52
N LYS A 234 -23.26 -10.86 -3.22
CA LYS A 234 -24.54 -10.84 -2.50
C LYS A 234 -25.32 -9.55 -2.78
N ASP A 235 -24.65 -8.53 -3.32
CA ASP A 235 -25.26 -7.25 -3.63
C ASP A 235 -26.23 -7.36 -4.80
N LYS A 236 -27.46 -6.86 -4.58
CA LYS A 236 -28.54 -6.89 -5.57
C LYS A 236 -28.58 -5.61 -6.43
N ALA A 237 -27.74 -4.62 -6.11
CA ALA A 237 -27.81 -3.30 -6.72
C ALA A 237 -27.34 -3.24 -8.18
N SER A 238 -26.57 -4.23 -8.64
CA SER A 238 -26.06 -4.28 -10.01
C SER A 238 -26.49 -5.55 -10.75
N ALA A 239 -26.68 -5.43 -12.05
CA ALA A 239 -26.88 -6.55 -12.98
C ALA A 239 -25.62 -6.88 -13.79
N ASP A 240 -24.59 -6.04 -13.69
CA ASP A 240 -23.37 -6.11 -14.48
C ASP A 240 -22.50 -7.32 -14.14
N LYS A 241 -21.81 -7.82 -15.16
CA LYS A 241 -20.88 -8.94 -15.06
C LYS A 241 -19.49 -8.52 -15.48
N SER A 242 -18.49 -8.93 -14.70
CA SER A 242 -17.09 -8.89 -15.11
C SER A 242 -16.74 -10.19 -15.80
N VAL A 243 -16.23 -10.11 -17.04
CA VAL A 243 -15.81 -11.29 -17.80
C VAL A 243 -14.35 -11.14 -18.15
N SER A 244 -13.49 -11.97 -17.58
CA SER A 244 -12.08 -12.03 -17.91
C SER A 244 -11.74 -13.34 -18.61
N ARG A 245 -10.91 -13.23 -19.68
CA ARG A 245 -10.29 -14.37 -20.33
C ARG A 245 -8.87 -14.49 -19.80
N GLY A 246 -8.51 -15.63 -19.28
CA GLY A 246 -7.19 -15.79 -18.67
C GLY A 246 -6.68 -17.21 -18.66
N ASN A 247 -5.39 -17.36 -18.47
CA ASN A 247 -4.74 -18.66 -18.31
C ASN A 247 -5.04 -19.24 -16.91
N ALA A 248 -6.19 -19.85 -16.73
CA ALA A 248 -6.55 -20.57 -15.49
C ALA A 248 -6.48 -22.07 -15.79
N SER A 249 -5.46 -22.74 -15.27
CA SER A 249 -5.17 -24.14 -15.56
C SER A 249 -6.14 -25.11 -14.88
N THR A 250 -6.57 -24.79 -13.69
CA THR A 250 -7.46 -25.59 -12.86
C THR A 250 -8.70 -24.80 -12.43
N GLY A 251 -9.73 -25.50 -11.96
CA GLY A 251 -10.92 -24.88 -11.38
C GLY A 251 -10.56 -23.96 -10.21
N SER A 252 -9.67 -24.39 -9.32
CA SER A 252 -9.24 -23.61 -8.14
C SER A 252 -8.55 -22.30 -8.50
N VAL A 253 -7.72 -22.28 -9.55
CA VAL A 253 -7.09 -21.06 -10.07
C VAL A 253 -8.13 -20.13 -10.68
N ALA A 254 -9.09 -20.67 -11.42
CA ALA A 254 -10.17 -19.89 -12.01
C ALA A 254 -11.08 -19.30 -10.92
N ASP A 255 -11.36 -20.06 -9.85
CA ASP A 255 -12.14 -19.61 -8.70
C ASP A 255 -11.43 -18.47 -7.95
N ALA A 256 -10.15 -18.64 -7.60
CA ALA A 256 -9.37 -17.62 -6.93
C ALA A 256 -9.33 -16.30 -7.72
N ARG A 257 -9.17 -16.40 -9.04
CA ARG A 257 -9.19 -15.22 -9.94
C ARG A 257 -10.57 -14.57 -10.03
N ALA A 258 -11.63 -15.37 -10.14
CA ALA A 258 -12.99 -14.85 -10.20
C ALA A 258 -13.33 -14.09 -8.91
N ASP A 259 -12.96 -14.63 -7.76
CA ASP A 259 -13.13 -14.01 -6.46
C ASP A 259 -12.31 -12.71 -6.33
N ALA A 260 -11.03 -12.76 -6.73
CA ALA A 260 -10.17 -11.58 -6.70
C ALA A 260 -10.72 -10.45 -7.60
N ASN A 261 -11.12 -10.78 -8.83
CA ASN A 261 -11.69 -9.82 -9.78
C ASN A 261 -12.98 -9.19 -9.23
N LEU A 262 -13.91 -10.01 -8.72
CA LEU A 262 -15.18 -9.50 -8.18
C LEU A 262 -14.97 -8.57 -7.00
N LYS A 263 -14.09 -8.93 -6.07
CA LYS A 263 -13.75 -8.09 -4.92
C LYS A 263 -13.10 -6.79 -5.34
N GLN A 264 -12.14 -6.83 -6.28
CA GLN A 264 -11.48 -5.62 -6.79
C GLN A 264 -12.44 -4.68 -7.53
N ASP A 265 -13.36 -5.24 -8.33
CA ASP A 265 -14.35 -4.44 -9.06
C ASP A 265 -15.35 -3.78 -8.10
N ASN A 266 -15.66 -4.41 -6.98
CA ASN A 266 -16.65 -3.93 -6.00
C ASN A 266 -16.03 -3.08 -4.86
N ASP A 267 -14.73 -3.12 -4.65
CA ASP A 267 -14.04 -2.28 -3.64
C ASP A 267 -14.40 -0.78 -3.72
N PRO A 268 -14.52 -0.17 -4.93
CA PRO A 268 -14.86 1.25 -5.05
C PRO A 268 -16.33 1.61 -4.75
N LYS A 269 -17.17 0.66 -4.34
CA LYS A 269 -18.60 0.91 -4.07
C LYS A 269 -18.79 2.01 -3.01
N ALA A 270 -18.07 1.89 -1.91
CA ALA A 270 -18.07 2.88 -0.85
C ALA A 270 -16.63 3.29 -0.57
N THR A 271 -16.31 4.54 -0.80
CA THR A 271 -14.97 5.10 -0.57
C THR A 271 -15.08 6.42 0.17
N GLY A 272 -14.00 6.83 0.78
CA GLY A 272 -13.94 8.15 1.39
C GLY A 272 -12.53 8.57 1.73
N ARG A 273 -12.44 9.81 2.17
CA ARG A 273 -11.22 10.39 2.73
C ARG A 273 -11.57 11.22 3.96
N LEU A 274 -10.71 11.17 4.93
CA LEU A 274 -10.78 12.01 6.12
C LEU A 274 -9.40 12.31 6.66
N SER A 275 -9.30 13.29 7.53
CA SER A 275 -8.09 13.59 8.28
C SER A 275 -8.43 13.81 9.75
N CYS A 276 -7.50 13.45 10.62
CA CYS A 276 -7.61 13.62 12.07
C CYS A 276 -6.24 14.03 12.64
N GLU A 277 -6.20 14.29 13.94
CA GLU A 277 -4.95 14.37 14.67
C GLU A 277 -4.09 13.12 14.43
N GLY A 278 -2.77 13.26 14.59
CA GLY A 278 -1.84 12.16 14.32
C GLY A 278 -2.18 10.90 15.10
N ASN A 279 -2.34 9.80 14.38
CA ASN A 279 -2.72 8.51 14.97
C ASN A 279 -1.93 7.37 14.32
N THR A 280 -0.99 6.80 15.08
CA THR A 280 -0.06 5.76 14.65
C THR A 280 -0.72 4.40 14.36
N LEU A 281 -1.98 4.20 14.77
CA LEU A 281 -2.74 2.97 14.49
C LEU A 281 -3.35 2.95 13.07
N LEU A 282 -3.54 4.12 12.48
CA LEU A 282 -4.17 4.27 11.15
C LEU A 282 -3.15 4.03 10.04
N ILE A 283 -2.81 2.80 9.76
CA ILE A 283 -1.93 2.38 8.68
C ILE A 283 -2.72 1.75 7.52
N ALA A 284 -2.13 1.66 6.35
CA ALA A 284 -2.77 1.00 5.21
C ALA A 284 -3.07 -0.47 5.50
N GLY A 285 -4.31 -0.89 5.27
CA GLY A 285 -4.83 -2.22 5.60
C GLY A 285 -5.43 -2.34 7.00
N ALA A 286 -5.36 -1.31 7.82
CA ALA A 286 -6.01 -1.27 9.13
C ALA A 286 -7.53 -1.10 8.96
N ASN A 287 -8.31 -1.88 9.72
CA ASN A 287 -9.75 -1.73 9.82
C ASN A 287 -10.10 -0.80 10.97
N PHE A 288 -11.07 0.07 10.77
CA PHE A 288 -11.55 1.01 11.77
C PHE A 288 -13.07 1.22 11.65
N ASP A 289 -13.70 1.63 12.73
CA ASP A 289 -15.11 1.99 12.76
C ASP A 289 -15.28 3.50 12.70
N LEU A 290 -16.30 3.97 11.99
CA LEU A 290 -16.75 5.35 11.98
C LEU A 290 -18.07 5.47 12.69
N VAL A 291 -18.21 6.48 13.57
CA VAL A 291 -19.40 6.76 14.35
C VAL A 291 -19.73 8.25 14.31
N GLY A 292 -21.03 8.56 14.15
CA GLY A 292 -21.53 9.93 14.09
C GLY A 292 -21.66 10.52 12.68
N PHE A 293 -21.58 9.67 11.65
CA PHE A 293 -21.77 10.02 10.24
C PHE A 293 -23.10 9.50 9.67
N ALA A 294 -24.04 9.13 10.54
CA ALA A 294 -25.37 8.65 10.17
C ALA A 294 -25.32 7.40 9.29
N ARG A 295 -25.84 7.47 8.05
CA ARG A 295 -25.84 6.31 7.14
C ARG A 295 -24.45 5.81 6.75
N PHE A 296 -23.42 6.60 6.99
CA PHE A 296 -22.02 6.23 6.74
C PHE A 296 -21.32 5.69 8.00
N ASP A 297 -22.05 5.50 9.10
CA ASP A 297 -21.54 4.76 10.25
C ASP A 297 -21.27 3.32 9.86
N GLY A 298 -20.11 2.79 10.23
CA GLY A 298 -19.77 1.40 9.92
C GLY A 298 -18.28 1.13 9.88
N GLN A 299 -17.95 -0.07 9.43
CA GLN A 299 -16.58 -0.54 9.34
C GLN A 299 -15.96 -0.21 7.99
N TYR A 300 -14.73 0.24 8.05
CA TYR A 300 -13.93 0.63 6.89
C TYR A 300 -12.51 0.07 6.99
N MET A 301 -11.82 0.00 5.87
CA MET A 301 -10.39 -0.36 5.80
C MET A 301 -9.61 0.77 5.13
N ALA A 302 -8.53 1.20 5.74
CA ALA A 302 -7.63 2.19 5.16
C ALA A 302 -6.96 1.60 3.90
N ASN A 303 -7.09 2.30 2.78
CA ASN A 303 -6.41 1.97 1.52
C ASN A 303 -5.08 2.70 1.43
N THR A 304 -5.04 3.95 1.88
CA THR A 304 -3.82 4.73 2.05
C THR A 304 -3.88 5.45 3.39
N ALA A 305 -2.72 5.63 4.01
CA ALA A 305 -2.57 6.44 5.21
C ALA A 305 -1.37 7.38 5.02
N ALA A 306 -1.60 8.68 5.09
CA ALA A 306 -0.56 9.68 5.02
C ALA A 306 -0.37 10.31 6.41
N HIS A 307 0.81 10.12 6.96
CA HIS A 307 1.23 10.70 8.23
C HIS A 307 2.11 11.90 7.96
N SER A 308 1.71 13.07 8.42
CA SER A 308 2.48 14.30 8.21
C SER A 308 2.81 14.96 9.52
N ILE A 309 4.06 15.39 9.67
CA ILE A 309 4.50 16.27 10.74
C ILE A 309 4.97 17.58 10.11
N SER A 310 4.38 18.68 10.54
CA SER A 310 4.65 20.01 9.99
C SER A 310 4.95 20.99 11.12
N ARG A 311 5.87 21.92 10.86
CA ARG A 311 6.20 23.01 11.79
C ARG A 311 4.96 23.84 12.16
N GLN A 312 3.98 23.95 11.27
CA GLN A 312 2.80 24.81 11.47
C GLN A 312 1.61 24.08 12.08
N SER A 313 1.38 22.84 11.68
CA SER A 313 0.14 22.09 12.02
C SER A 313 0.36 20.90 12.94
N GLY A 314 1.60 20.61 13.33
CA GLY A 314 1.90 19.46 14.18
C GLY A 314 1.77 18.14 13.42
N TYR A 315 1.38 17.08 14.12
CA TYR A 315 1.19 15.74 13.57
C TYR A 315 -0.26 15.51 13.17
N SER A 316 -0.48 15.06 11.95
CA SER A 316 -1.80 14.71 11.41
C SER A 316 -1.76 13.42 10.61
N THR A 317 -2.89 12.72 10.57
CA THR A 317 -3.08 11.51 9.76
C THR A 317 -4.24 11.74 8.80
N GLN A 318 -4.00 11.52 7.52
CA GLN A 318 -5.01 11.53 6.47
C GLN A 318 -5.16 10.13 5.92
N ILE A 319 -6.38 9.63 5.81
CA ILE A 319 -6.67 8.31 5.26
C ILE A 319 -7.62 8.40 4.06
N GLU A 320 -7.35 7.55 3.06
CA GLU A 320 -8.34 7.16 2.07
C GLU A 320 -8.76 5.73 2.37
N PHE A 321 -10.04 5.45 2.29
CA PHE A 321 -10.59 4.19 2.77
C PHE A 321 -11.68 3.63 1.88
N ILE A 322 -11.92 2.34 2.04
CA ILE A 322 -13.00 1.59 1.40
C ILE A 322 -13.95 1.04 2.46
N GLY A 323 -15.24 1.04 2.15
CA GLY A 323 -16.26 0.42 2.99
C GLY A 323 -16.11 -1.09 3.00
N LEU A 324 -16.26 -1.70 4.17
CA LEU A 324 -16.37 -3.14 4.31
C LEU A 324 -17.85 -3.51 4.27
N ASP A 325 -18.19 -4.51 3.43
CA ASP A 325 -19.56 -5.04 3.36
C ASP A 325 -19.92 -5.65 4.72
N LYS A 326 -21.08 -5.23 5.25
CA LYS A 326 -21.71 -5.83 6.44
C LYS A 326 -22.33 -7.18 6.10
#